data_c4969a97e3196b13cf4a2850d277528f
#
_entry.id   c4969a97e3196b13cf4a2850d277528f
#
_cell.length_a   1.000
_cell.length_b   1.000
_cell.length_c   1.000
_cell.angle_alpha   90.00
_cell.angle_beta   90.00
_cell.angle_gamma   90.00
#
_symmetry.space_group_name_H-M   'P 1'
#
loop_
_entity.id
_entity.type
_entity.pdbx_description
1 polymer ?
#
loop_
_entity_poly.entity_id
_entity_poly.type
_entity_poly.pdbx_seq_one_letter_code
_entity_poly.pdbx_strand_id
1 'polypeptide(L)'
;MHTCADDGILAAALTPHRGPMFKLSRLVLIVPALLLGLNVASAKDIDKDELHGMVESIKKDWQAKDDTFESTLKKAYAYAIFPEVGKGGFIIGASHGAGEVYKKGKLIGHTKMTQTTVGAQVGGQTYAEVILFKNKKALDRFKKARFEGSAAATAIGGKKGAAAASKYKDGTAIMVLPLKGAMAEAAGGGQKFAFEPVGE
;
A
#
# COMPACT_ATOMS: atom_id res chain seq x y z
N MET A 1 50.88 24.32 54.88
CA MET A 1 51.98 23.46 55.31
C MET A 1 52.24 22.51 54.16
N HIS A 2 53.36 22.77 53.55
CA HIS A 2 54.35 21.85 52.95
C HIS A 2 53.85 21.00 51.76
N THR A 3 54.41 21.14 50.68
CA THR A 3 55.69 21.34 49.98
C THR A 3 55.74 20.29 48.90
N CYS A 4 56.00 20.82 47.67
CA CYS A 4 57.19 20.50 46.82
C CYS A 4 57.35 19.02 46.48
N ALA A 5 57.66 18.66 45.35
CA ALA A 5 58.51 19.03 44.19
C ALA A 5 58.55 17.78 43.36
N ASP A 6 58.93 17.60 42.22
CA ASP A 6 59.77 18.21 41.25
C ASP A 6 60.07 17.16 40.16
N ASP A 7 60.18 17.61 38.95
CA ASP A 7 61.12 17.14 37.93
C ASP A 7 61.17 15.70 37.42
N GLY A 8 61.04 15.59 36.12
CA GLY A 8 61.47 14.41 35.39
C GLY A 8 61.21 14.50 33.88
N ILE A 9 61.92 15.39 33.22
CA ILE A 9 62.07 15.49 31.76
C ILE A 9 62.68 14.18 31.25
N LEU A 10 62.03 13.50 30.32
CA LEU A 10 62.76 12.68 29.34
C LEU A 10 62.09 12.69 27.99
N ALA A 11 62.63 13.44 27.07
CA ALA A 11 62.34 13.42 25.67
C ALA A 11 62.77 12.05 25.08
N ALA A 12 61.84 11.30 24.51
CA ALA A 12 62.18 10.17 23.68
C ALA A 12 61.58 10.37 22.29
N ALA A 13 62.45 10.33 21.33
CA ALA A 13 62.36 10.59 19.92
C ALA A 13 61.19 9.90 19.22
N LEU A 14 60.46 10.68 18.47
CA LEU A 14 59.48 10.22 17.45
C LEU A 14 60.25 9.70 16.23
N THR A 15 60.26 8.38 16.05
CA THR A 15 60.58 7.78 14.77
C THR A 15 59.27 7.59 13.97
N PRO A 16 59.20 8.06 12.73
CA PRO A 16 58.03 7.84 11.91
C PRO A 16 58.04 6.43 11.36
N HIS A 17 57.15 5.57 11.88
CA HIS A 17 56.90 4.24 11.31
C HIS A 17 56.16 4.45 9.97
N ARG A 18 56.87 4.28 8.87
CA ARG A 18 56.29 4.09 7.53
C ARG A 18 55.63 2.70 7.49
N GLY A 19 54.33 2.65 7.72
CA GLY A 19 53.51 1.52 7.39
C GLY A 19 53.35 1.31 5.88
N PRO A 20 53.19 0.09 5.40
CA PRO A 20 53.15 -0.20 3.97
C PRO A 20 51.88 0.40 3.35
N MET A 21 52.11 1.13 2.23
CA MET A 21 51.01 1.63 1.39
C MET A 21 50.20 0.45 0.84
N PHE A 22 49.03 0.21 1.40
CA PHE A 22 48.03 -0.65 0.78
C PHE A 22 47.59 0.01 -0.50
N LYS A 23 48.06 -0.53 -1.64
CA LYS A 23 47.51 -0.22 -2.94
C LYS A 23 46.04 -0.66 -2.92
N LEU A 24 45.10 0.28 -2.80
CA LEU A 24 43.68 0.03 -3.07
C LEU A 24 43.57 -0.41 -4.52
N SER A 25 43.59 -1.70 -4.75
CA SER A 25 43.17 -2.30 -6.00
C SER A 25 41.71 -1.94 -6.20
N ARG A 26 41.44 -1.11 -7.22
CA ARG A 26 40.09 -0.77 -7.67
C ARG A 26 39.43 -2.05 -8.19
N LEU A 27 38.78 -2.77 -7.27
CA LEU A 27 37.88 -3.85 -7.65
C LEU A 27 36.63 -3.19 -8.24
N VAL A 28 36.67 -2.97 -9.54
CA VAL A 28 35.48 -2.60 -10.32
C VAL A 28 34.57 -3.80 -10.29
N LEU A 29 33.63 -3.81 -9.35
CA LEU A 29 32.50 -4.72 -9.35
C LEU A 29 31.63 -4.33 -10.55
N ILE A 30 31.89 -5.03 -11.67
CA ILE A 30 30.96 -5.06 -12.82
C ILE A 30 29.76 -5.84 -12.31
N VAL A 31 28.75 -5.12 -11.80
CA VAL A 31 27.42 -5.67 -11.62
C VAL A 31 26.86 -5.90 -13.00
N PRO A 32 26.66 -7.13 -13.47
CA PRO A 32 25.93 -7.35 -14.70
C PRO A 32 24.53 -6.79 -14.48
N ALA A 33 24.20 -5.73 -15.18
CA ALA A 33 22.83 -5.23 -15.30
C ALA A 33 22.05 -6.34 -16.03
N LEU A 34 21.52 -7.27 -15.24
CA LEU A 34 20.52 -8.21 -15.68
C LEU A 34 19.23 -7.38 -15.91
N LEU A 35 19.15 -6.80 -17.10
CA LEU A 35 17.91 -6.27 -17.64
C LEU A 35 16.94 -7.46 -17.82
N LEU A 36 16.43 -7.95 -16.69
CA LEU A 36 15.16 -8.67 -16.73
C LEU A 36 14.15 -7.65 -17.27
N GLY A 37 13.81 -7.84 -18.53
CA GLY A 37 12.69 -7.14 -19.14
C GLY A 37 11.48 -7.35 -18.24
N LEU A 38 11.17 -6.36 -17.42
CA LEU A 38 9.87 -6.23 -16.80
C LEU A 38 8.88 -6.10 -17.94
N ASN A 39 8.39 -7.24 -18.42
CA ASN A 39 7.11 -7.26 -19.10
C ASN A 39 6.13 -6.68 -18.07
N VAL A 40 5.91 -5.38 -18.13
CA VAL A 40 4.74 -4.76 -17.55
C VAL A 40 3.59 -5.39 -18.35
N ALA A 41 3.06 -6.49 -17.83
CA ALA A 41 1.83 -7.05 -18.35
C ALA A 41 0.83 -5.89 -18.27
N SER A 42 0.51 -5.35 -19.44
CA SER A 42 -0.57 -4.38 -19.60
C SER A 42 -1.77 -5.02 -18.95
N ALA A 43 -2.24 -4.47 -17.84
CA ALA A 43 -3.43 -4.98 -17.17
C ALA A 43 -4.53 -5.02 -18.23
N LYS A 44 -4.90 -6.22 -18.66
CA LYS A 44 -6.00 -6.43 -19.61
C LYS A 44 -7.20 -5.72 -18.99
N ASP A 45 -7.83 -4.82 -19.73
CA ASP A 45 -9.06 -4.19 -19.26
C ASP A 45 -10.06 -5.30 -18.98
N ILE A 46 -10.47 -5.40 -17.70
CA ILE A 46 -11.50 -6.36 -17.30
C ILE A 46 -12.79 -5.89 -17.94
N ASP A 47 -13.51 -6.82 -18.55
CA ASP A 47 -14.85 -6.57 -19.04
C ASP A 47 -15.76 -6.08 -17.92
N LYS A 48 -16.63 -5.09 -18.21
CA LYS A 48 -17.47 -4.46 -17.19
C LYS A 48 -18.50 -5.42 -16.59
N ASP A 49 -18.99 -6.37 -17.37
CA ASP A 49 -19.95 -7.38 -16.89
C ASP A 49 -19.23 -8.43 -16.02
N GLU A 50 -18.00 -8.81 -16.39
CA GLU A 50 -17.15 -9.67 -15.57
C GLU A 50 -16.83 -8.99 -14.23
N LEU A 51 -16.43 -7.72 -14.27
CA LEU A 51 -16.16 -6.94 -13.06
C LEU A 51 -17.38 -6.86 -12.15
N HIS A 52 -18.56 -6.61 -12.72
CA HIS A 52 -19.81 -6.56 -11.96
C HIS A 52 -20.10 -7.90 -11.28
N GLY A 53 -19.93 -9.01 -12.00
CA GLY A 53 -20.08 -10.37 -11.43
C GLY A 53 -19.13 -10.62 -10.28
N MET A 54 -17.86 -10.20 -10.38
CA MET A 54 -16.87 -10.30 -9.30
C MET A 54 -17.26 -9.44 -8.09
N VAL A 55 -17.75 -8.22 -8.30
CA VAL A 55 -18.20 -7.33 -7.21
C VAL A 55 -19.39 -7.93 -6.48
N GLU A 56 -20.38 -8.48 -7.17
CA GLU A 56 -21.53 -9.13 -6.53
C GLU A 56 -21.12 -10.41 -5.77
N SER A 57 -20.16 -11.17 -6.30
CA SER A 57 -19.63 -12.35 -5.61
C SER A 57 -18.93 -11.95 -4.29
N ILE A 58 -18.04 -10.97 -4.34
CA ILE A 58 -17.30 -10.56 -3.14
C ILE A 58 -18.20 -9.89 -2.09
N LYS A 59 -19.28 -9.22 -2.51
CA LYS A 59 -20.29 -8.69 -1.58
C LYS A 59 -20.99 -9.81 -0.81
N LYS A 60 -21.35 -10.91 -1.49
CA LYS A 60 -21.95 -12.09 -0.86
C LYS A 60 -20.97 -12.76 0.10
N ASP A 61 -19.73 -12.96 -0.32
CA ASP A 61 -18.68 -13.57 0.50
C ASP A 61 -18.39 -12.76 1.76
N TRP A 62 -18.38 -11.43 1.61
CA TRP A 62 -18.14 -10.55 2.75
C TRP A 62 -19.32 -10.55 3.71
N GLN A 63 -20.55 -10.47 3.18
CA GLN A 63 -21.77 -10.54 4.00
C GLN A 63 -21.89 -11.87 4.75
N ALA A 64 -21.46 -12.98 4.15
CA ALA A 64 -21.44 -14.28 4.82
C ALA A 64 -20.46 -14.34 6.00
N LYS A 65 -19.40 -13.54 5.97
CA LYS A 65 -18.38 -13.46 7.02
C LYS A 65 -18.67 -12.38 8.07
N ASP A 66 -19.39 -11.34 7.67
CA ASP A 66 -19.70 -10.17 8.52
C ASP A 66 -21.13 -9.69 8.24
N ASP A 67 -22.05 -10.01 9.13
CA ASP A 67 -23.48 -9.66 9.07
C ASP A 67 -23.73 -8.13 9.10
N THR A 68 -22.77 -7.36 9.54
CA THR A 68 -22.85 -5.89 9.56
C THR A 68 -22.42 -5.23 8.25
N PHE A 69 -21.88 -5.99 7.30
CA PHE A 69 -21.30 -5.45 6.07
C PHE A 69 -22.32 -4.68 5.22
N GLU A 70 -23.44 -5.31 4.88
CA GLU A 70 -24.47 -4.67 4.05
C GLU A 70 -25.07 -3.43 4.72
N SER A 71 -25.31 -3.49 6.03
CA SER A 71 -25.81 -2.33 6.78
C SER A 71 -24.80 -1.18 6.80
N THR A 72 -23.51 -1.48 6.81
CA THR A 72 -22.41 -0.51 6.73
C THR A 72 -22.36 0.16 5.35
N LEU A 73 -22.50 -0.60 4.27
CA LEU A 73 -22.61 -0.05 2.91
C LEU A 73 -23.83 0.89 2.77
N LYS A 74 -24.98 0.50 3.31
CA LYS A 74 -26.22 1.30 3.28
C LYS A 74 -26.10 2.63 4.05
N LYS A 75 -25.33 2.65 5.13
CA LYS A 75 -25.09 3.85 5.96
C LYS A 75 -24.10 4.83 5.30
N ALA A 76 -23.23 4.37 4.43
CA ALA A 76 -22.27 5.20 3.73
C ALA A 76 -22.97 6.12 2.71
N TYR A 77 -22.46 7.33 2.50
CA TYR A 77 -22.92 8.23 1.45
C TYR A 77 -22.73 7.63 0.05
N ALA A 78 -21.57 6.98 -0.13
CA ALA A 78 -21.17 6.21 -1.30
C ALA A 78 -20.07 5.24 -0.91
N TYR A 79 -19.79 4.28 -1.77
CA TYR A 79 -18.68 3.34 -1.56
C TYR A 79 -18.09 2.89 -2.90
N ALA A 80 -16.82 2.48 -2.87
CA ALA A 80 -16.16 1.79 -3.98
C ALA A 80 -15.80 0.37 -3.53
N ILE A 81 -15.95 -0.60 -4.43
CA ILE A 81 -15.59 -2.00 -4.20
C ILE A 81 -14.60 -2.43 -5.26
N PHE A 82 -13.46 -2.91 -4.83
CA PHE A 82 -12.43 -3.58 -5.63
C PHE A 82 -12.47 -5.06 -5.26
N PRO A 83 -13.07 -5.92 -6.12
CA PRO A 83 -13.26 -7.33 -5.77
C PRO A 83 -11.94 -8.09 -5.70
N GLU A 84 -10.95 -7.65 -6.47
CA GLU A 84 -9.63 -8.24 -6.46
C GLU A 84 -8.55 -7.17 -6.67
N VAL A 85 -7.64 -7.08 -5.72
CA VAL A 85 -6.46 -6.23 -5.77
C VAL A 85 -5.23 -7.11 -5.64
N GLY A 86 -4.43 -7.17 -6.69
CA GLY A 86 -3.15 -7.83 -6.67
C GLY A 86 -2.07 -6.91 -6.10
N LYS A 87 -1.27 -7.40 -5.15
CA LYS A 87 -0.15 -6.69 -4.54
C LYS A 87 1.08 -7.57 -4.51
N GLY A 88 2.23 -7.03 -4.91
CA GLY A 88 3.51 -7.71 -4.84
C GLY A 88 4.68 -6.75 -4.80
N GLY A 89 5.83 -7.24 -4.31
CA GLY A 89 7.06 -6.45 -4.26
C GLY A 89 8.10 -6.99 -3.29
N PHE A 90 9.26 -6.34 -3.30
CA PHE A 90 10.36 -6.61 -2.38
C PHE A 90 10.73 -5.35 -1.60
N ILE A 91 11.45 -4.39 -2.17
CA ILE A 91 11.73 -3.09 -1.56
C ILE A 91 10.74 -2.04 -2.10
N ILE A 92 10.37 -2.18 -3.38
CA ILE A 92 9.33 -1.38 -4.02
C ILE A 92 8.19 -2.35 -4.34
N GLY A 93 6.99 -2.02 -3.91
CA GLY A 93 5.78 -2.78 -4.18
C GLY A 93 4.80 -2.02 -5.05
N ALA A 94 4.00 -2.78 -5.77
CA ALA A 94 2.90 -2.25 -6.55
C ALA A 94 1.63 -3.03 -6.24
N SER A 95 0.50 -2.32 -6.25
CA SER A 95 -0.83 -2.93 -6.22
C SER A 95 -1.67 -2.34 -7.34
N HIS A 96 -2.56 -3.13 -7.88
CA HIS A 96 -3.53 -2.69 -8.89
C HIS A 96 -4.82 -3.47 -8.74
N GLY A 97 -5.91 -2.85 -9.10
CA GLY A 97 -7.24 -3.45 -9.12
C GLY A 97 -8.24 -2.60 -9.88
N ALA A 98 -9.26 -3.24 -10.43
CA ALA A 98 -10.44 -2.58 -10.98
C ALA A 98 -11.59 -2.67 -9.97
N GLY A 99 -12.49 -1.70 -9.99
CA GLY A 99 -13.59 -1.66 -9.05
C GLY A 99 -14.77 -0.84 -9.55
N GLU A 100 -15.85 -0.90 -8.82
CA GLU A 100 -17.09 -0.20 -9.07
C GLU A 100 -17.40 0.79 -7.95
N VAL A 101 -18.00 1.91 -8.31
CA VAL A 101 -18.39 2.98 -7.37
C VAL A 101 -19.89 3.10 -7.31
N TYR A 102 -20.43 3.05 -6.10
CA TYR A 102 -21.85 3.10 -5.83
C TYR A 102 -22.23 4.30 -4.99
N LYS A 103 -23.40 4.87 -5.27
CA LYS A 103 -24.02 5.89 -4.45
C LYS A 103 -25.47 5.51 -4.17
N LYS A 104 -25.81 5.38 -2.89
CA LYS A 104 -27.14 4.91 -2.45
C LYS A 104 -27.56 3.61 -3.16
N GLY A 105 -26.64 2.66 -3.30
CA GLY A 105 -26.88 1.37 -3.94
C GLY A 105 -26.92 1.38 -5.47
N LYS A 106 -26.82 2.54 -6.14
CA LYS A 106 -26.78 2.65 -7.61
C LYS A 106 -25.32 2.74 -8.07
N LEU A 107 -24.95 1.98 -9.09
CA LEU A 107 -23.67 2.07 -9.78
C LEU A 107 -23.56 3.47 -10.44
N ILE A 108 -22.49 4.20 -10.15
CA ILE A 108 -22.24 5.55 -10.70
C ILE A 108 -20.96 5.63 -11.51
N GLY A 109 -20.15 4.60 -11.54
CA GLY A 109 -18.93 4.56 -12.33
C GLY A 109 -18.05 3.38 -12.00
N HIS A 110 -17.05 3.19 -12.85
CA HIS A 110 -15.96 2.24 -12.68
C HIS A 110 -14.72 2.98 -12.21
N THR A 111 -13.79 2.25 -11.61
CA THR A 111 -12.55 2.86 -11.12
C THR A 111 -11.40 1.88 -11.23
N LYS A 112 -10.20 2.41 -11.49
CA LYS A 112 -8.95 1.64 -11.42
C LYS A 112 -8.12 2.20 -10.28
N MET A 113 -7.52 1.31 -9.50
CA MET A 113 -6.62 1.65 -8.42
C MET A 113 -5.22 1.20 -8.77
N THR A 114 -4.26 2.09 -8.53
CA THR A 114 -2.83 1.77 -8.52
C THR A 114 -2.23 2.28 -7.22
N GLN A 115 -1.35 1.49 -6.63
CA GLN A 115 -0.62 1.88 -5.44
C GLN A 115 0.86 1.56 -5.64
N THR A 116 1.71 2.48 -5.23
CA THR A 116 3.15 2.22 -5.11
C THR A 116 3.54 2.34 -3.66
N THR A 117 4.27 1.37 -3.15
CA THR A 117 4.79 1.35 -1.78
C THR A 117 6.31 1.27 -1.81
N VAL A 118 6.95 1.91 -0.84
CA VAL A 118 8.39 1.85 -0.61
C VAL A 118 8.64 1.47 0.84
N GLY A 119 9.47 0.48 1.07
CA GLY A 119 9.80 0.00 2.41
C GLY A 119 10.11 -1.50 2.42
N ALA A 120 10.36 -2.02 3.62
CA ALA A 120 10.60 -3.45 3.79
C ALA A 120 9.30 -4.23 3.53
N GLN A 121 9.28 -4.98 2.43
CA GLN A 121 8.16 -5.82 2.04
C GLN A 121 8.67 -7.01 1.23
N VAL A 122 8.07 -8.17 1.41
CA VAL A 122 8.39 -9.39 0.67
C VAL A 122 7.15 -10.26 0.52
N GLY A 123 6.92 -10.73 -0.70
CA GLY A 123 5.81 -11.62 -1.01
C GLY A 123 4.79 -11.03 -1.98
N GLY A 124 3.67 -11.72 -2.09
CA GLY A 124 2.54 -11.31 -2.90
C GLY A 124 1.23 -11.73 -2.26
N GLN A 125 0.22 -10.91 -2.39
CA GLN A 125 -1.11 -11.19 -1.89
C GLN A 125 -2.18 -10.66 -2.83
N THR A 126 -3.35 -11.25 -2.71
CA THR A 126 -4.58 -10.76 -3.34
C THR A 126 -5.60 -10.50 -2.24
N TYR A 127 -6.28 -9.38 -2.32
CA TYR A 127 -7.31 -8.99 -1.36
C TYR A 127 -8.44 -8.24 -2.07
N ALA A 128 -9.61 -8.23 -1.45
CA ALA A 128 -10.67 -7.31 -1.82
C ALA A 128 -10.60 -6.05 -0.95
N GLU A 129 -10.92 -4.90 -1.54
CA GLU A 129 -10.93 -3.62 -0.83
C GLU A 129 -12.26 -2.91 -1.00
N VAL A 130 -12.76 -2.34 0.09
CA VAL A 130 -13.94 -1.47 0.09
C VAL A 130 -13.58 -0.13 0.70
N ILE A 131 -13.86 0.93 -0.05
CA ILE A 131 -13.68 2.31 0.40
C ILE A 131 -15.05 2.91 0.66
N LEU A 132 -15.32 3.29 1.89
CA LEU A 132 -16.55 3.99 2.29
C LEU A 132 -16.32 5.50 2.26
N PHE A 133 -17.26 6.23 1.70
CA PHE A 133 -17.27 7.69 1.68
C PHE A 133 -18.36 8.21 2.63
N LYS A 134 -17.97 9.00 3.63
CA LYS A 134 -18.88 9.58 4.62
C LYS A 134 -19.80 10.64 4.04
N ASN A 135 -19.35 11.38 3.02
CA ASN A 135 -20.04 12.52 2.47
C ASN A 135 -19.63 12.81 1.00
N LYS A 136 -20.32 13.77 0.38
CA LYS A 136 -20.05 14.22 -0.99
C LYS A 136 -18.60 14.67 -1.19
N LYS A 137 -18.03 15.41 -0.22
CA LYS A 137 -16.66 15.95 -0.31
C LYS A 137 -15.62 14.83 -0.44
N ALA A 138 -15.81 13.73 0.29
CA ALA A 138 -14.92 12.58 0.21
C ALA A 138 -15.03 11.87 -1.14
N LEU A 139 -16.24 11.65 -1.64
CA LEU A 139 -16.47 11.07 -2.96
C LEU A 139 -15.89 11.96 -4.08
N ASP A 140 -16.09 13.28 -4.01
CA ASP A 140 -15.60 14.21 -5.03
C ASP A 140 -14.05 14.23 -5.08
N ARG A 141 -13.38 14.12 -3.93
CA ARG A 141 -11.91 13.98 -3.88
C ARG A 141 -11.46 12.70 -4.56
N PHE A 142 -12.15 11.60 -4.29
CA PHE A 142 -11.87 10.32 -4.91
C PHE A 142 -12.02 10.40 -6.44
N LYS A 143 -13.14 10.92 -6.94
CA LYS A 143 -13.39 11.09 -8.39
C LYS A 143 -12.35 11.96 -9.11
N LYS A 144 -11.75 12.91 -8.41
CA LYS A 144 -10.74 13.84 -8.97
C LYS A 144 -9.31 13.29 -8.85
N ALA A 145 -9.12 12.01 -8.52
CA ALA A 145 -7.82 11.41 -8.24
C ALA A 145 -6.97 12.19 -7.18
N ARG A 146 -7.61 13.02 -6.35
CA ARG A 146 -6.99 13.79 -5.28
C ARG A 146 -7.07 13.08 -3.93
N PHE A 147 -7.22 11.78 -3.98
CA PHE A 147 -7.20 10.95 -2.79
C PHE A 147 -5.76 10.49 -2.54
N GLU A 148 -5.04 11.23 -1.75
CA GLU A 148 -3.78 10.80 -1.16
C GLU A 148 -4.10 10.12 0.18
N GLY A 149 -4.75 8.98 0.10
CA GLY A 149 -4.92 8.12 1.25
C GLY A 149 -3.65 7.29 1.44
N SER A 150 -2.95 7.43 2.55
CA SER A 150 -2.11 6.31 2.98
C SER A 150 -3.04 5.14 3.19
N ALA A 151 -2.84 4.08 2.43
CA ALA A 151 -3.69 2.89 2.44
C ALA A 151 -3.48 2.03 3.71
N ALA A 152 -3.57 2.65 4.86
CA ALA A 152 -3.76 1.89 6.08
C ALA A 152 -5.22 1.47 6.15
N ALA A 153 -5.49 0.19 5.94
CA ALA A 153 -6.82 -0.36 6.16
C ALA A 153 -7.31 0.03 7.55
N THR A 154 -8.51 0.58 7.63
CA THR A 154 -9.13 0.95 8.90
C THR A 154 -9.86 -0.23 9.55
N ALA A 155 -10.11 -1.29 8.78
CA ALA A 155 -10.64 -2.56 9.26
C ALA A 155 -10.18 -3.72 8.35
N ILE A 156 -9.93 -4.87 8.98
CA ILE A 156 -9.68 -6.14 8.26
C ILE A 156 -10.99 -6.92 8.26
N GLY A 157 -11.54 -7.16 7.07
CA GLY A 157 -12.75 -7.92 6.86
C GLY A 157 -12.60 -9.41 7.23
N GLY A 158 -13.73 -10.10 7.23
CA GLY A 158 -13.77 -11.55 7.51
C GLY A 158 -13.94 -11.91 8.99
N LYS A 159 -14.19 -10.92 9.85
CA LYS A 159 -14.61 -11.11 11.25
C LYS A 159 -15.94 -10.40 11.45
N LYS A 160 -16.84 -11.03 12.21
CA LYS A 160 -18.14 -10.43 12.56
C LYS A 160 -17.97 -9.05 13.18
N GLY A 161 -18.73 -8.07 12.69
CA GLY A 161 -18.71 -6.70 13.18
C GLY A 161 -17.53 -5.84 12.69
N ALA A 162 -16.63 -6.37 11.87
CA ALA A 162 -15.48 -5.63 11.38
C ALA A 162 -15.90 -4.43 10.53
N ALA A 163 -16.92 -4.59 9.69
CA ALA A 163 -17.43 -3.50 8.87
C ALA A 163 -18.02 -2.36 9.72
N ALA A 164 -18.80 -2.69 10.74
CA ALA A 164 -19.35 -1.69 11.66
C ALA A 164 -18.28 -1.00 12.52
N ALA A 165 -17.16 -1.67 12.78
CA ALA A 165 -16.03 -1.13 13.53
C ALA A 165 -15.11 -0.21 12.69
N SER A 166 -15.32 -0.12 11.38
CA SER A 166 -14.50 0.72 10.50
C SER A 166 -14.61 2.20 10.88
N LYS A 167 -13.45 2.88 10.94
CA LYS A 167 -13.37 4.29 11.35
C LYS A 167 -13.09 5.18 10.14
N TYR A 168 -13.82 6.27 10.05
CA TYR A 168 -13.57 7.29 9.04
C TYR A 168 -12.39 8.18 9.42
N LYS A 169 -11.40 8.26 8.53
CA LYS A 169 -10.31 9.23 8.56
C LYS A 169 -10.46 10.12 7.33
N ASP A 170 -10.49 11.43 7.51
CA ASP A 170 -10.69 12.40 6.42
C ASP A 170 -11.92 12.13 5.54
N GLY A 171 -12.97 11.56 6.13
CA GLY A 171 -14.22 11.24 5.46
C GLY A 171 -14.20 9.93 4.66
N THR A 172 -13.16 9.13 4.75
CA THR A 172 -13.07 7.80 4.13
C THR A 172 -12.75 6.74 5.18
N ALA A 173 -13.26 5.52 4.97
CA ALA A 173 -12.85 4.34 5.71
C ALA A 173 -12.52 3.23 4.71
N ILE A 174 -11.43 2.51 4.94
CA ILE A 174 -10.96 1.44 4.06
C ILE A 174 -11.07 0.11 4.80
N MET A 175 -11.72 -0.84 4.17
CA MET A 175 -11.83 -2.21 4.65
C MET A 175 -11.14 -3.13 3.66
N VAL A 176 -10.40 -4.12 4.16
CA VAL A 176 -9.66 -5.09 3.36
C VAL A 176 -10.08 -6.50 3.76
N LEU A 177 -10.37 -7.34 2.80
CA LEU A 177 -10.62 -8.77 2.98
C LEU A 177 -9.49 -9.56 2.29
N PRO A 178 -8.58 -10.18 3.04
CA PRO A 178 -7.55 -11.04 2.45
C PRO A 178 -8.17 -12.22 1.71
N LEU A 179 -7.72 -12.48 0.48
CA LEU A 179 -8.19 -13.57 -0.37
C LEU A 179 -7.14 -14.67 -0.50
N LYS A 180 -5.93 -14.34 -0.98
CA LYS A 180 -4.85 -15.30 -1.23
C LYS A 180 -3.48 -14.70 -0.95
N GLY A 181 -2.50 -15.58 -0.72
CA GLY A 181 -1.10 -15.22 -0.54
C GLY A 181 -0.75 -14.74 0.85
N ALA A 182 0.52 -14.43 1.03
CA ALA A 182 1.04 -13.84 2.25
C ALA A 182 2.04 -12.74 1.90
N MET A 183 2.07 -11.69 2.70
CA MET A 183 3.02 -10.61 2.55
C MET A 183 3.44 -10.12 3.93
N ALA A 184 4.76 -10.02 4.14
CA ALA A 184 5.32 -9.29 5.26
C ALA A 184 5.63 -7.86 4.77
N GLU A 185 5.11 -6.86 5.45
CA GLU A 185 5.22 -5.48 5.01
C GLU A 185 5.42 -4.51 6.17
N ALA A 186 6.44 -3.67 6.02
CA ALA A 186 6.63 -2.45 6.80
C ALA A 186 6.96 -1.33 5.80
N ALA A 187 5.97 -0.95 5.00
CA ALA A 187 6.12 -0.01 3.91
C ALA A 187 5.04 1.07 3.95
N GLY A 188 5.37 2.24 3.41
CA GLY A 188 4.44 3.35 3.23
C GLY A 188 4.20 3.59 1.74
N GLY A 189 3.01 4.05 1.38
CA GLY A 189 2.69 4.38 0.00
C GLY A 189 1.36 5.07 -0.15
N GLY A 190 1.10 5.56 -1.36
CA GLY A 190 -0.14 6.25 -1.72
C GLY A 190 -0.92 5.48 -2.77
N GLN A 191 -2.24 5.52 -2.65
CA GLN A 191 -3.16 4.99 -3.65
C GLN A 191 -3.57 6.11 -4.61
N LYS A 192 -3.60 5.79 -5.90
CA LYS A 192 -4.15 6.64 -6.96
C LYS A 192 -5.35 5.95 -7.59
N PHE A 193 -6.38 6.73 -7.87
CA PHE A 193 -7.62 6.22 -8.46
C PHE A 193 -7.91 6.95 -9.76
N ALA A 194 -8.34 6.21 -10.77
CA ALA A 194 -8.90 6.74 -12.01
C ALA A 194 -10.40 6.38 -12.03
N PHE A 195 -11.28 7.38 -12.05
CA PHE A 195 -12.72 7.21 -12.04
C PHE A 195 -13.30 7.47 -13.43
N GLU A 196 -14.12 6.56 -13.92
CA GLU A 196 -14.88 6.63 -15.17
C GLU A 196 -16.38 6.54 -14.84
N PRO A 197 -17.18 7.58 -15.10
CA PRO A 197 -18.61 7.49 -14.83
C PRO A 197 -19.28 6.47 -15.75
N VAL A 198 -20.32 5.78 -15.27
CA VAL A 198 -21.25 5.09 -16.18
C VAL A 198 -21.97 6.14 -16.99
N GLY A 199 -22.10 5.96 -18.29
CA GLY A 199 -22.75 6.91 -19.19
C GLY A 199 -24.14 7.30 -18.68
N GLU A 200 -24.43 8.58 -18.79
CA GLU A 200 -25.79 9.09 -18.67
C GLU A 200 -26.64 8.60 -19.84
#